data_22bc04bb45fe424deb96103373291965
#
_entry.id   22bc04bb45fe424deb96103373291965
#
_cell.length_a   1.000
_cell.length_b   1.000
_cell.length_c   1.000
_cell.angle_alpha   90.00
_cell.angle_beta   90.00
_cell.angle_gamma   90.00
#
_symmetry.space_group_name_H-M   'P 1'
#
loop_
_entity.id
_entity.type
_entity.pdbx_description
1 polymer ?
#
loop_
_entity_poly.entity_id
_entity_poly.type
_entity_poly.pdbx_seq_one_letter_code
_entity_poly.pdbx_strand_id
1 'polypeptide(L)'
;MKKRPPFNQEMAIRGANRRLFARSPLVVEKLDESRQEFPRYKKDGTRAKKNWVKRQCEVCLSWVGSTKIAIDHVDPVVPPGGFPTHFDMWDRITLFLKRLWCDKANLQRICNDCHDKKTHAERIARLTAQYTAELDSLERDLFLPDVKVMKKQLSKYIAKKKTQGLEPIVQRAQALKEKLLDSKRRKDG
;
A
#
# COMPACT_ATOMS: atom_id res chain seq x y z
N MET A 1 30.27 7.83 -10.05
CA MET A 1 29.59 6.53 -9.83
C MET A 1 28.58 6.68 -8.70
N LYS A 2 27.30 6.31 -8.89
CA LYS A 2 26.30 6.29 -7.80
C LYS A 2 26.66 5.16 -6.83
N LYS A 3 26.90 5.47 -5.55
CA LYS A 3 27.15 4.45 -4.52
C LYS A 3 25.93 3.53 -4.44
N ARG A 4 26.17 2.20 -4.45
CA ARG A 4 25.09 1.23 -4.19
C ARG A 4 24.53 1.47 -2.79
N PRO A 5 23.19 1.43 -2.62
CA PRO A 5 22.61 1.53 -1.29
C PRO A 5 23.11 0.36 -0.40
N PRO A 6 23.22 0.56 0.92
CA PRO A 6 23.62 -0.50 1.84
C PRO A 6 22.66 -1.70 1.75
N PHE A 7 23.18 -2.91 1.96
CA PHE A 7 22.37 -4.12 1.97
C PHE A 7 21.35 -4.08 3.11
N ASN A 8 20.08 -4.25 2.77
CA ASN A 8 18.99 -4.33 3.75
C ASN A 8 18.53 -5.78 3.89
N GLN A 9 18.95 -6.42 4.97
CA GLN A 9 18.68 -7.83 5.27
C GLN A 9 17.18 -8.11 5.38
N GLU A 10 16.42 -7.27 6.06
CA GLU A 10 14.98 -7.41 6.23
C GLU A 10 14.26 -7.41 4.87
N MET A 11 14.59 -6.46 4.00
CA MET A 11 14.02 -6.40 2.65
C MET A 11 14.40 -7.61 1.79
N ALA A 12 15.62 -8.11 1.93
CA ALA A 12 16.09 -9.30 1.21
C ALA A 12 15.29 -10.54 1.61
N ILE A 13 15.10 -10.77 2.92
CA ILE A 13 14.32 -11.90 3.46
C ILE A 13 12.86 -11.79 3.02
N ARG A 14 12.22 -10.63 3.13
CA ARG A 14 10.85 -10.40 2.69
C ARG A 14 10.69 -10.65 1.18
N GLY A 15 11.62 -10.16 0.38
CA GLY A 15 11.60 -10.35 -1.07
C GLY A 15 11.76 -11.81 -1.48
N ALA A 16 12.64 -12.57 -0.82
CA ALA A 16 12.82 -14.00 -1.06
C ALA A 16 11.53 -14.79 -0.74
N ASN A 17 10.92 -14.54 0.41
CA ASN A 17 9.70 -15.20 0.82
C ASN A 17 8.49 -14.88 -0.08
N ARG A 18 8.35 -13.64 -0.57
CA ARG A 18 7.33 -13.29 -1.56
C ARG A 18 7.47 -14.10 -2.86
N ARG A 19 8.70 -14.29 -3.33
CA ARG A 19 8.95 -15.12 -4.54
C ARG A 19 8.62 -16.60 -4.32
N LEU A 20 8.88 -17.13 -3.12
CA LEU A 20 8.51 -18.49 -2.74
C LEU A 20 6.98 -18.63 -2.65
N PHE A 21 6.32 -17.72 -1.94
CA PHE A 21 4.87 -17.70 -1.79
C PHE A 21 4.15 -17.66 -3.15
N ALA A 22 4.61 -16.83 -4.09
CA ALA A 22 4.03 -16.72 -5.43
C ALA A 22 4.05 -18.01 -6.24
N ARG A 23 4.88 -18.99 -5.83
CA ARG A 23 4.98 -20.33 -6.45
C ARG A 23 4.37 -21.42 -5.58
N SER A 24 3.75 -21.07 -4.47
CA SER A 24 3.16 -22.06 -3.55
C SER A 24 1.96 -22.77 -4.19
N PRO A 25 1.69 -24.02 -3.82
CA PRO A 25 0.49 -24.73 -4.24
C PRO A 25 -0.78 -23.95 -3.95
N LEU A 26 -0.85 -23.26 -2.81
CA LEU A 26 -1.98 -22.44 -2.41
C LEU A 26 -2.33 -21.34 -3.44
N VAL A 27 -1.31 -20.66 -3.99
CA VAL A 27 -1.50 -19.64 -5.03
C VAL A 27 -1.97 -20.27 -6.34
N VAL A 28 -1.41 -21.43 -6.72
CA VAL A 28 -1.79 -22.16 -7.92
C VAL A 28 -3.24 -22.62 -7.82
N GLU A 29 -3.62 -23.25 -6.73
CA GLU A 29 -5.00 -23.69 -6.46
C GLU A 29 -5.98 -22.52 -6.53
N LYS A 30 -5.66 -21.41 -5.86
CA LYS A 30 -6.51 -20.21 -5.88
C LYS A 30 -6.69 -19.64 -7.28
N LEU A 31 -5.64 -19.69 -8.13
CA LEU A 31 -5.72 -19.27 -9.53
C LEU A 31 -6.61 -20.20 -10.36
N ASP A 32 -6.56 -21.50 -10.11
CA ASP A 32 -7.24 -22.50 -10.94
C ASP A 32 -8.72 -22.69 -10.57
N GLU A 33 -9.18 -22.20 -9.41
CA GLU A 33 -10.59 -22.23 -9.01
C GLU A 33 -11.55 -21.62 -10.04
N SER A 34 -11.13 -20.60 -10.79
CA SER A 34 -11.95 -19.97 -11.83
C SER A 34 -11.42 -20.15 -13.23
N ARG A 35 -10.53 -21.14 -13.43
CA ARG A 35 -9.95 -21.40 -14.75
C ARG A 35 -11.03 -21.87 -15.72
N GLN A 36 -11.23 -21.13 -16.81
CA GLN A 36 -12.12 -21.51 -17.91
C GLN A 36 -11.44 -21.34 -19.25
N GLU A 37 -11.84 -22.18 -20.19
CA GLU A 37 -11.35 -22.18 -21.57
C GLU A 37 -12.41 -21.62 -22.52
N PHE A 38 -12.02 -20.59 -23.25
CA PHE A 38 -12.89 -19.92 -24.23
C PHE A 38 -12.38 -20.20 -25.65
N PRO A 39 -13.26 -20.40 -26.64
CA PRO A 39 -12.86 -20.53 -28.03
C PRO A 39 -12.03 -19.33 -28.47
N ARG A 40 -10.94 -19.59 -29.17
CA ARG A 40 -10.12 -18.56 -29.80
C ARG A 40 -10.30 -18.63 -31.32
N TYR A 41 -10.51 -17.48 -31.92
CA TYR A 41 -10.59 -17.35 -33.37
C TYR A 41 -9.40 -16.53 -33.88
N LYS A 42 -8.88 -16.91 -35.06
CA LYS A 42 -7.85 -16.14 -35.77
C LYS A 42 -8.47 -14.92 -36.45
N LYS A 43 -7.62 -14.04 -37.00
CA LYS A 43 -8.08 -12.85 -37.74
C LYS A 43 -8.94 -13.19 -38.97
N ASP A 44 -8.73 -14.36 -39.56
CA ASP A 44 -9.47 -14.91 -40.69
C ASP A 44 -10.81 -15.57 -40.33
N GLY A 45 -11.23 -15.46 -39.05
CA GLY A 45 -12.45 -16.06 -38.52
C GLY A 45 -12.36 -17.57 -38.25
N THR A 46 -11.27 -18.25 -38.60
CA THR A 46 -11.10 -19.69 -38.34
C THR A 46 -10.77 -19.94 -36.86
N ARG A 47 -11.24 -21.09 -36.34
CA ARG A 47 -10.97 -21.48 -34.96
C ARG A 47 -9.50 -21.83 -34.76
N ALA A 48 -8.87 -21.27 -33.76
CA ALA A 48 -7.50 -21.59 -33.40
C ALA A 48 -7.41 -22.95 -32.69
N LYS A 49 -6.29 -23.67 -32.84
CA LYS A 49 -6.06 -24.98 -32.18
C LYS A 49 -6.09 -24.91 -30.66
N LYS A 50 -5.65 -23.78 -30.07
CA LYS A 50 -5.61 -23.57 -28.60
C LYS A 50 -6.68 -22.59 -28.17
N ASN A 51 -7.42 -22.93 -27.13
CA ASN A 51 -8.39 -22.05 -26.48
C ASN A 51 -7.69 -20.93 -25.68
N TRP A 52 -8.44 -19.90 -25.39
CA TRP A 52 -8.04 -18.89 -24.44
C TRP A 52 -8.33 -19.37 -23.03
N VAL A 53 -7.32 -19.45 -22.18
CA VAL A 53 -7.51 -19.65 -20.75
C VAL A 53 -7.75 -18.29 -20.09
N LYS A 54 -8.93 -18.14 -19.51
CA LYS A 54 -9.30 -16.94 -18.73
C LYS A 54 -9.61 -17.32 -17.29
N ARG A 55 -9.53 -16.33 -16.42
CA ARG A 55 -9.87 -16.43 -15.00
C ARG A 55 -10.71 -15.22 -14.60
N GLN A 56 -11.61 -15.41 -13.65
CA GLN A 56 -12.50 -14.36 -13.20
C GLN A 56 -11.85 -13.57 -12.05
N CYS A 57 -11.87 -12.23 -12.14
CA CYS A 57 -11.52 -11.34 -11.05
C CYS A 57 -12.62 -11.38 -9.98
N GLU A 58 -12.26 -11.59 -8.72
CA GLU A 58 -13.23 -11.63 -7.61
C GLU A 58 -13.77 -10.22 -7.23
N VAL A 59 -13.08 -9.15 -7.64
CA VAL A 59 -13.48 -7.77 -7.33
C VAL A 59 -14.44 -7.21 -8.36
N CYS A 60 -14.09 -7.25 -9.67
CA CYS A 60 -14.92 -6.68 -10.73
C CYS A 60 -15.68 -7.71 -11.56
N LEU A 61 -15.53 -9.01 -11.25
CA LEU A 61 -16.15 -10.16 -11.89
C LEU A 61 -15.82 -10.34 -13.39
N SER A 62 -14.92 -9.52 -13.93
CA SER A 62 -14.50 -9.61 -15.33
C SER A 62 -13.62 -10.84 -15.60
N TRP A 63 -13.81 -11.46 -16.76
CA TRP A 63 -12.98 -12.55 -17.26
C TRP A 63 -11.75 -12.01 -17.98
N VAL A 64 -10.57 -12.26 -17.44
CA VAL A 64 -9.29 -11.76 -18.00
C VAL A 64 -8.35 -12.91 -18.35
N GLY A 65 -7.43 -12.67 -19.27
CA GLY A 65 -6.39 -13.63 -19.62
C GLY A 65 -5.44 -13.91 -18.46
N SER A 66 -4.82 -15.08 -18.46
CA SER A 66 -3.95 -15.57 -17.37
C SER A 66 -2.78 -14.63 -17.01
N THR A 67 -2.34 -13.79 -17.94
CA THR A 67 -1.26 -12.81 -17.69
C THR A 67 -1.75 -11.51 -17.07
N LYS A 68 -3.07 -11.30 -16.99
CA LYS A 68 -3.70 -10.07 -16.48
C LYS A 68 -4.39 -10.28 -15.13
N ILE A 69 -4.08 -11.38 -14.45
CA ILE A 69 -4.63 -11.71 -13.13
C ILE A 69 -3.51 -12.11 -12.19
N ALA A 70 -3.64 -11.71 -10.95
CA ALA A 70 -2.72 -12.05 -9.87
C ALA A 70 -3.48 -12.57 -8.66
N ILE A 71 -2.79 -13.26 -7.78
CA ILE A 71 -3.28 -13.53 -6.41
C ILE A 71 -2.75 -12.45 -5.49
N ASP A 72 -3.65 -11.85 -4.76
CA ASP A 72 -3.36 -10.83 -3.78
C ASP A 72 -3.98 -11.19 -2.43
N HIS A 73 -3.46 -10.61 -1.35
CA HIS A 73 -4.02 -10.77 -0.01
C HIS A 73 -5.20 -9.81 0.19
N VAL A 74 -6.33 -10.32 0.71
CA VAL A 74 -7.47 -9.46 1.09
C VAL A 74 -7.01 -8.46 2.15
N ASP A 75 -6.46 -8.97 3.26
CA ASP A 75 -5.76 -8.17 4.26
C ASP A 75 -4.29 -8.02 3.87
N PRO A 76 -3.76 -6.81 3.71
CA PRO A 76 -2.41 -6.60 3.23
C PRO A 76 -1.37 -7.20 4.18
N VAL A 77 -0.32 -7.84 3.61
CA VAL A 77 0.77 -8.46 4.38
C VAL A 77 1.48 -7.46 5.29
N VAL A 78 1.65 -6.23 4.83
CA VAL A 78 2.11 -5.11 5.66
C VAL A 78 0.90 -4.26 6.02
N PRO A 79 0.52 -4.16 7.30
CA PRO A 79 -0.62 -3.35 7.72
C PRO A 79 -0.49 -1.87 7.26
N PRO A 80 -1.61 -1.14 7.10
CA PRO A 80 -1.56 0.29 6.74
C PRO A 80 -0.74 1.14 7.72
N GLY A 81 -0.81 0.85 9.03
CA GLY A 81 0.00 1.51 10.06
C GLY A 81 1.46 1.06 10.10
N GLY A 82 1.87 0.15 9.23
CA GLY A 82 3.18 -0.51 9.34
C GLY A 82 3.22 -1.57 10.42
N PHE A 83 4.40 -2.05 10.75
CA PHE A 83 4.61 -2.91 11.91
C PHE A 83 4.81 -2.06 13.16
N PRO A 84 4.47 -2.57 14.36
CA PRO A 84 4.70 -1.84 15.61
C PRO A 84 6.12 -1.33 15.73
N THR A 85 6.29 -0.08 16.17
CA THR A 85 7.60 0.59 16.22
C THR A 85 8.57 0.00 17.25
N HIS A 86 8.03 -0.67 18.28
CA HIS A 86 8.81 -1.36 19.30
C HIS A 86 9.31 -2.75 18.86
N PHE A 87 8.85 -3.25 17.69
CA PHE A 87 9.31 -4.51 17.14
C PHE A 87 10.73 -4.38 16.62
N ASP A 88 11.59 -5.36 16.97
CA ASP A 88 12.87 -5.51 16.33
C ASP A 88 12.73 -6.05 14.89
N MET A 89 13.85 -6.27 14.22
CA MET A 89 13.84 -6.79 12.84
C MET A 89 13.21 -8.19 12.76
N TRP A 90 13.47 -9.05 13.73
CA TRP A 90 12.99 -10.43 13.69
C TRP A 90 11.51 -10.54 14.03
N ASP A 91 11.00 -9.72 14.94
CA ASP A 91 9.58 -9.59 15.23
C ASP A 91 8.80 -9.17 13.98
N ARG A 92 9.32 -8.16 13.27
CA ARG A 92 8.72 -7.68 12.01
C ARG A 92 8.75 -8.74 10.91
N ILE A 93 9.86 -9.51 10.79
CA ILE A 93 9.95 -10.61 9.82
C ILE A 93 8.97 -11.72 10.20
N THR A 94 8.88 -12.10 11.45
CA THR A 94 7.96 -13.14 11.94
C THR A 94 6.52 -12.77 11.64
N LEU A 95 6.12 -11.54 11.97
CA LEU A 95 4.76 -11.07 11.67
C LEU A 95 4.50 -10.99 10.17
N PHE A 96 5.48 -10.54 9.39
CA PHE A 96 5.39 -10.53 7.93
C PHE A 96 5.17 -11.94 7.37
N LEU A 97 5.91 -12.94 7.84
CA LEU A 97 5.78 -14.33 7.38
C LEU A 97 4.42 -14.91 7.75
N LYS A 98 3.93 -14.70 8.97
CA LYS A 98 2.59 -15.13 9.41
C LYS A 98 1.47 -14.54 8.53
N ARG A 99 1.61 -13.29 8.10
CA ARG A 99 0.64 -12.63 7.23
C ARG A 99 0.79 -13.02 5.76
N LEU A 100 2.01 -13.32 5.31
CA LEU A 100 2.27 -13.76 3.95
C LEU A 100 1.75 -15.19 3.71
N TRP A 101 2.09 -16.12 4.61
CA TRP A 101 1.67 -17.53 4.56
C TRP A 101 0.34 -17.71 5.30
N CYS A 102 -0.70 -17.03 4.79
CA CYS A 102 -2.03 -17.03 5.35
C CYS A 102 -2.89 -18.17 4.78
N ASP A 103 -4.09 -18.32 5.34
CA ASP A 103 -5.09 -19.21 4.81
C ASP A 103 -5.64 -18.73 3.46
N LYS A 104 -6.16 -19.67 2.67
CA LYS A 104 -6.74 -19.42 1.34
C LYS A 104 -7.88 -18.39 1.37
N ALA A 105 -8.60 -18.29 2.48
CA ALA A 105 -9.68 -17.31 2.68
C ALA A 105 -9.17 -15.85 2.61
N ASN A 106 -7.91 -15.62 2.98
CA ASN A 106 -7.28 -14.29 2.85
C ASN A 106 -6.64 -14.04 1.48
N LEU A 107 -6.87 -14.92 0.50
CA LEU A 107 -6.38 -14.74 -0.87
C LEU A 107 -7.53 -14.46 -1.83
N GLN A 108 -7.29 -13.52 -2.74
CA GLN A 108 -8.24 -13.16 -3.79
C GLN A 108 -7.58 -13.15 -5.16
N ARG A 109 -8.32 -13.59 -6.19
CA ARG A 109 -7.93 -13.39 -7.58
C ARG A 109 -8.34 -12.00 -8.01
N ILE A 110 -7.38 -11.21 -8.45
CA ILE A 110 -7.61 -9.82 -8.79
C ILE A 110 -6.97 -9.47 -10.14
N CYS A 111 -7.70 -8.81 -11.05
CA CYS A 111 -7.13 -8.33 -12.29
C CYS A 111 -6.17 -7.16 -12.04
N ASN A 112 -5.25 -6.91 -12.98
CA ASN A 112 -4.23 -5.86 -12.82
C ASN A 112 -4.86 -4.50 -12.49
N ASP A 113 -5.95 -4.12 -13.16
CA ASP A 113 -6.60 -2.82 -12.93
C ASP A 113 -7.16 -2.68 -11.51
N CYS A 114 -7.80 -3.74 -10.99
CA CYS A 114 -8.29 -3.76 -9.61
C CYS A 114 -7.13 -3.83 -8.60
N HIS A 115 -6.06 -4.57 -8.92
CA HIS A 115 -4.86 -4.66 -8.09
C HIS A 115 -4.15 -3.30 -7.98
N ASP A 116 -4.05 -2.56 -9.08
CA ASP A 116 -3.44 -1.22 -9.08
C ASP A 116 -4.25 -0.24 -8.22
N LYS A 117 -5.59 -0.27 -8.33
CA LYS A 117 -6.49 0.54 -7.49
C LYS A 117 -6.33 0.20 -6.00
N LYS A 118 -6.30 -1.10 -5.66
CA LYS A 118 -6.10 -1.57 -4.28
C LYS A 118 -4.73 -1.16 -3.75
N THR A 119 -3.67 -1.39 -4.52
CA THR A 119 -2.29 -1.01 -4.15
C THR A 119 -2.17 0.50 -3.92
N HIS A 120 -2.83 1.30 -4.77
CA HIS A 120 -2.88 2.76 -4.59
C HIS A 120 -3.59 3.14 -3.29
N ALA A 121 -4.76 2.56 -3.01
CA ALA A 121 -5.52 2.82 -1.78
C ALA A 121 -4.72 2.41 -0.52
N GLU A 122 -4.08 1.25 -0.53
CA GLU A 122 -3.21 0.80 0.57
C GLU A 122 -1.99 1.70 0.76
N ARG A 123 -1.40 2.20 -0.33
CA ARG A 123 -0.32 3.18 -0.28
C ARG A 123 -0.77 4.47 0.40
N ILE A 124 -1.92 5.01 0.00
CA ILE A 124 -2.49 6.22 0.62
C ILE A 124 -2.76 5.97 2.09
N ALA A 125 -3.39 4.84 2.46
CA ALA A 125 -3.66 4.50 3.85
C ALA A 125 -2.38 4.43 4.70
N ARG A 126 -1.30 3.81 4.18
CA ARG A 126 0.00 3.76 4.87
C ARG A 126 0.62 5.13 5.06
N LEU A 127 0.61 5.96 4.02
CA LEU A 127 1.13 7.32 4.10
C LEU A 127 0.31 8.16 5.08
N THR A 128 -1.01 8.02 5.06
CA THR A 128 -1.89 8.71 6.02
C THR A 128 -1.56 8.31 7.45
N ALA A 129 -1.46 7.02 7.75
CA ALA A 129 -1.12 6.54 9.08
C ALA A 129 0.26 7.05 9.56
N GLN A 130 1.28 6.99 8.68
CA GLN A 130 2.62 7.50 8.99
C GLN A 130 2.60 9.00 9.29
N TYR A 131 1.93 9.79 8.46
CA TYR A 131 1.93 11.25 8.60
C TYR A 131 0.98 11.75 9.69
N THR A 132 -0.01 10.95 10.08
CA THR A 132 -0.79 11.23 11.29
C THR A 132 0.11 11.26 12.51
N ALA A 133 0.99 10.27 12.67
CA ALA A 133 1.94 10.22 13.77
C ALA A 133 2.92 11.40 13.77
N GLU A 134 3.38 11.84 12.59
CA GLU A 134 4.21 13.05 12.46
C GLU A 134 3.45 14.32 12.91
N LEU A 135 2.17 14.44 12.52
CA LEU A 135 1.34 15.59 12.94
C LEU A 135 1.03 15.57 14.43
N ASP A 136 0.80 14.39 15.02
CA ASP A 136 0.61 14.24 16.47
C ASP A 136 1.85 14.69 17.26
N SER A 137 3.05 14.41 16.72
CA SER A 137 4.30 14.91 17.29
C SER A 137 4.38 16.44 17.19
N LEU A 138 4.13 16.99 15.99
CA LEU A 138 4.14 18.45 15.80
C LEU A 138 3.09 19.16 16.66
N GLU A 139 1.92 18.57 16.89
CA GLU A 139 0.88 19.12 17.75
C GLU A 139 1.32 19.17 19.21
N ARG A 140 2.04 18.17 19.71
CA ARG A 140 2.66 18.20 21.05
C ARG A 140 3.72 19.28 21.18
N ASP A 141 4.51 19.45 20.12
CA ASP A 141 5.60 20.43 20.07
C ASP A 141 5.11 21.89 19.90
N LEU A 142 3.79 22.11 19.62
CA LEU A 142 3.18 23.45 19.51
C LEU A 142 3.28 24.29 20.81
N PHE A 143 3.59 23.64 21.93
CA PHE A 143 3.85 24.33 23.22
C PHE A 143 5.28 24.87 23.35
N LEU A 144 6.15 24.68 22.35
CA LEU A 144 7.52 25.16 22.31
C LEU A 144 7.60 26.63 21.79
N PRO A 145 8.63 27.42 22.18
CA PRO A 145 8.56 28.90 22.15
C PRO A 145 8.66 29.57 20.77
N ASP A 146 8.95 28.88 19.66
CA ASP A 146 9.14 29.54 18.36
C ASP A 146 8.03 29.27 17.34
N VAL A 147 6.94 30.03 17.47
CA VAL A 147 5.77 30.01 16.60
C VAL A 147 6.10 30.29 15.11
N LYS A 148 7.13 31.14 14.83
CA LYS A 148 7.50 31.49 13.44
C LYS A 148 8.14 30.31 12.71
N VAL A 149 9.00 29.55 13.39
CA VAL A 149 9.68 28.37 12.85
C VAL A 149 8.65 27.28 12.57
N MET A 150 7.75 27.01 13.49
CA MET A 150 6.70 26.00 13.33
C MET A 150 5.73 26.33 12.20
N LYS A 151 5.30 27.59 12.07
CA LYS A 151 4.47 28.03 10.95
C LYS A 151 5.13 27.77 9.59
N LYS A 152 6.44 28.02 9.48
CA LYS A 152 7.22 27.76 8.26
C LYS A 152 7.33 26.26 7.98
N GLN A 153 7.55 25.44 9.01
CA GLN A 153 7.60 23.98 8.89
C GLN A 153 6.27 23.40 8.44
N LEU A 154 5.14 23.77 9.07
CA LEU A 154 3.80 23.35 8.69
C LEU A 154 3.45 23.78 7.25
N SER A 155 3.83 24.99 6.84
CA SER A 155 3.58 25.45 5.47
C SER A 155 4.33 24.61 4.43
N LYS A 156 5.60 24.28 4.67
CA LYS A 156 6.39 23.37 3.82
C LYS A 156 5.82 21.95 3.81
N TYR A 157 5.38 21.48 4.98
CA TYR A 157 4.76 20.17 5.14
C TYR A 157 3.48 20.06 4.31
N ILE A 158 2.56 21.03 4.45
CA ILE A 158 1.30 21.11 3.69
C ILE A 158 1.58 21.07 2.18
N ALA A 159 2.48 21.92 1.67
CA ALA A 159 2.83 21.96 0.27
C ALA A 159 3.32 20.61 -0.25
N LYS A 160 4.23 19.94 0.49
CA LYS A 160 4.76 18.62 0.14
C LYS A 160 3.67 17.54 0.15
N LYS A 161 2.74 17.55 1.12
CA LYS A 161 1.71 16.51 1.22
C LYS A 161 0.59 16.70 0.20
N LYS A 162 0.28 17.93 -0.18
CA LYS A 162 -0.67 18.25 -1.25
C LYS A 162 -0.24 17.64 -2.59
N THR A 163 1.05 17.70 -2.93
CA THR A 163 1.58 17.07 -4.14
C THR A 163 1.52 15.54 -4.13
N GLN A 164 1.32 14.93 -2.96
CA GLN A 164 1.20 13.48 -2.78
C GLN A 164 -0.26 12.98 -2.77
N GLY A 165 -1.25 13.88 -2.92
CA GLY A 165 -2.67 13.53 -2.88
C GLY A 165 -3.17 13.10 -1.49
N LEU A 166 -2.52 13.59 -0.42
CA LEU A 166 -2.83 13.25 0.98
C LEU A 166 -3.75 14.28 1.62
N GLU A 167 -4.92 14.51 1.02
CA GLU A 167 -5.88 15.54 1.42
C GLU A 167 -6.26 15.52 2.92
N PRO A 168 -6.57 14.36 3.55
CA PRO A 168 -6.89 14.32 4.98
C PRO A 168 -5.74 14.84 5.87
N ILE A 169 -4.49 14.57 5.49
CA ILE A 169 -3.29 15.04 6.20
C ILE A 169 -3.09 16.53 5.99
N VAL A 170 -3.36 17.01 4.77
CA VAL A 170 -3.29 18.45 4.43
C VAL A 170 -4.30 19.24 5.25
N GLN A 171 -5.56 18.79 5.33
CA GLN A 171 -6.63 19.45 6.11
C GLN A 171 -6.26 19.51 7.60
N ARG A 172 -5.78 18.41 8.17
CA ARG A 172 -5.35 18.37 9.57
C ARG A 172 -4.16 19.31 9.84
N ALA A 173 -3.16 19.34 8.96
CA ALA A 173 -2.01 20.25 9.09
C ALA A 173 -2.40 21.72 8.95
N GLN A 174 -3.42 22.04 8.13
CA GLN A 174 -4.00 23.39 8.03
C GLN A 174 -4.70 23.79 9.32
N ALA A 175 -5.52 22.91 9.89
CA ALA A 175 -6.18 23.16 11.17
C ALA A 175 -5.18 23.41 12.32
N LEU A 176 -4.08 22.66 12.37
CA LEU A 176 -2.99 22.89 13.32
C LEU A 176 -2.32 24.27 13.13
N LYS A 177 -2.13 24.68 11.86
CA LYS A 177 -1.56 25.98 11.56
C LYS A 177 -2.48 27.14 11.98
N GLU A 178 -3.79 26.98 11.86
CA GLU A 178 -4.79 27.95 12.33
C GLU A 178 -4.80 28.05 13.85
N LYS A 179 -4.85 26.91 14.56
CA LYS A 179 -4.72 26.88 16.04
C LYS A 179 -3.48 27.62 16.52
N LEU A 180 -2.35 27.46 15.85
CA LEU A 180 -1.10 28.15 16.16
C LEU A 180 -1.21 29.66 16.00
N LEU A 181 -1.94 30.13 14.98
CA LEU A 181 -2.17 31.58 14.76
C LEU A 181 -3.08 32.18 15.81
N ASP A 182 -4.14 31.48 16.21
CA ASP A 182 -5.09 31.93 17.22
C ASP A 182 -4.48 31.97 18.61
N SER A 183 -3.62 30.99 18.94
CA SER A 183 -2.89 31.01 20.22
C SER A 183 -1.97 32.19 20.37
N LYS A 184 -1.42 32.72 19.27
CA LYS A 184 -0.60 33.90 19.24
C LYS A 184 -1.43 35.19 19.44
N ARG A 185 -2.56 35.29 18.71
CA ARG A 185 -3.48 36.48 18.86
C ARG A 185 -3.96 36.68 20.28
N ARG A 186 -4.20 35.58 21.04
CA ARG A 186 -4.61 35.63 22.45
C ARG A 186 -3.49 36.04 23.44
N LYS A 187 -2.22 35.95 23.04
CA LYS A 187 -1.07 36.35 23.88
C LYS A 187 -0.62 37.75 23.60
N ASP A 188 -0.93 38.31 22.44
CA ASP A 188 -0.53 39.64 22.00
C ASP A 188 -1.65 40.70 22.22
N GLY A 189 -2.87 40.31 22.68
CA GLY A 189 -4.00 41.15 23.09
C GLY A 189 -4.29 41.04 24.57
#